data_09403af2ce968b08b90aa191abf99d63
#
_entry.id   09403af2ce968b08b90aa191abf99d63
#
_cell.length_a   1.000
_cell.length_b   1.000
_cell.length_c   1.000
_cell.angle_alpha   90.00
_cell.angle_beta   90.00
_cell.angle_gamma   90.00
#
_symmetry.space_group_name_H-M   'P 1'
#
loop_
_entity.id
_entity.type
_entity.pdbx_description
1 polymer ?
#
loop_
_entity_poly.entity_id
_entity_poly.type
_entity_poly.pdbx_seq_one_letter_code
_entity_poly.pdbx_strand_id
1 'polypeptide(L)'
;MVSIFIIIGSLIMVGNIIAYIRFIRTSTDVMLSGKHGEPGWEKIGLVLLIFFLVGYLGVAIAGKPDYLVAGILFFGAIFVSLALVLMYYLVDSLKERSMQIAETLIGVIETRDSNLNGHSRNVEMLSMCLYKYLPASMKDGISPVSFEYAALLHDVGKLGVPESILNKPGKLTPEEWDVMKQHPKIAMDLLRSLPSFDEIKDWILYHHERMDGKGYYSIPGDDIPMAARIIAVCDTYSAITMRRSYKEKRTHEEAIDILKEVAGSQLDPDLVSIFLTIPKEEMLACTPQTIDFAN
;
A
#
# COMPACT_ATOMS: atom_id res chain seq x y z
N MET A 1 -24.13 43.87 -7.37
CA MET A 1 -24.57 42.48 -7.20
C MET A 1 -23.88 41.56 -8.19
N VAL A 2 -23.96 41.80 -9.52
CA VAL A 2 -23.34 40.92 -10.56
C VAL A 2 -21.86 40.67 -10.29
N SER A 3 -21.05 41.66 -10.03
CA SER A 3 -19.61 41.54 -9.74
C SER A 3 -19.31 40.68 -8.50
N ILE A 4 -20.23 40.69 -7.51
CA ILE A 4 -20.04 39.86 -6.30
C ILE A 4 -20.14 38.38 -6.63
N PHE A 5 -21.08 37.94 -7.47
CA PHE A 5 -21.21 36.56 -7.88
C PHE A 5 -19.96 36.05 -8.65
N ILE A 6 -19.39 36.92 -9.49
CA ILE A 6 -18.17 36.58 -10.24
C ILE A 6 -16.97 36.44 -9.32
N ILE A 7 -16.81 37.35 -8.35
CA ILE A 7 -15.72 37.32 -7.36
C ILE A 7 -15.83 36.04 -6.51
N ILE A 8 -17.02 35.74 -6.01
CA ILE A 8 -17.24 34.54 -5.19
C ILE A 8 -16.97 33.29 -6.04
N GLY A 9 -17.48 33.22 -7.30
CA GLY A 9 -17.19 32.11 -8.22
C GLY A 9 -15.69 31.93 -8.50
N SER A 10 -14.95 33.05 -8.66
CA SER A 10 -13.49 33.01 -8.84
C SER A 10 -12.78 32.45 -7.60
N LEU A 11 -13.19 32.83 -6.40
CA LEU A 11 -12.62 32.31 -5.14
C LEU A 11 -12.91 30.83 -4.97
N ILE A 12 -14.12 30.37 -5.32
CA ILE A 12 -14.48 28.96 -5.33
C ILE A 12 -13.57 28.19 -6.31
N MET A 13 -13.31 28.72 -7.52
CA MET A 13 -12.44 28.09 -8.50
C MET A 13 -10.99 27.98 -8.03
N VAL A 14 -10.46 28.98 -7.33
CA VAL A 14 -9.14 28.87 -6.69
C VAL A 14 -9.13 27.72 -5.67
N GLY A 15 -10.17 27.62 -4.84
CA GLY A 15 -10.34 26.52 -3.90
C GLY A 15 -10.40 25.16 -4.60
N ASN A 16 -11.13 25.06 -5.73
CA ASN A 16 -11.21 23.85 -6.55
C ASN A 16 -9.86 23.44 -7.15
N ILE A 17 -9.05 24.39 -7.61
CA ILE A 17 -7.69 24.12 -8.10
C ILE A 17 -6.82 23.55 -6.98
N ILE A 18 -6.86 24.15 -5.80
CA ILE A 18 -6.09 23.67 -4.64
C ILE A 18 -6.55 22.26 -4.25
N ALA A 19 -7.86 22.02 -4.19
CA ALA A 19 -8.46 20.73 -3.87
C ALA A 19 -8.05 19.68 -4.91
N TYR A 20 -8.07 20.02 -6.20
CA TYR A 20 -7.67 19.12 -7.29
C TYR A 20 -6.18 18.78 -7.25
N ILE A 21 -5.30 19.75 -6.96
CA ILE A 21 -3.86 19.49 -6.79
C ILE A 21 -3.61 18.54 -5.61
N ARG A 22 -4.33 18.73 -4.49
CA ARG A 22 -4.25 17.80 -3.35
C ARG A 22 -4.75 16.41 -3.73
N PHE A 23 -5.89 16.35 -4.44
CA PHE A 23 -6.45 15.09 -4.93
C PHE A 23 -5.47 14.34 -5.82
N ILE A 24 -4.85 15.00 -6.82
CA ILE A 24 -3.82 14.38 -7.67
C ILE A 24 -2.71 13.78 -6.81
N ARG A 25 -2.13 14.53 -5.88
CA ARG A 25 -1.03 14.06 -5.03
C ARG A 25 -1.42 12.84 -4.20
N THR A 26 -2.67 12.77 -3.73
CA THR A 26 -3.17 11.65 -2.92
C THR A 26 -3.62 10.47 -3.78
N SER A 27 -4.11 10.72 -5.00
CA SER A 27 -4.68 9.69 -5.89
C SER A 27 -3.65 9.08 -6.82
N THR A 28 -2.53 9.76 -7.06
CA THR A 28 -1.41 9.21 -7.85
C THR A 28 -0.90 7.91 -7.22
N ASP A 29 -0.93 7.82 -5.89
CA ASP A 29 -0.58 6.62 -5.15
C ASP A 29 -1.61 5.47 -5.30
N VAL A 30 -2.84 5.76 -5.75
CA VAL A 30 -3.93 4.77 -5.81
C VAL A 30 -4.27 4.33 -7.24
N MET A 31 -4.12 5.22 -8.22
CA MET A 31 -4.63 5.01 -9.59
C MET A 31 -3.57 4.70 -10.64
N LEU A 32 -2.29 4.93 -10.38
CA LEU A 32 -1.29 5.03 -11.44
C LEU A 32 -0.11 4.07 -11.34
N SER A 33 -0.28 2.95 -10.69
CA SER A 33 0.69 1.86 -10.76
C SER A 33 0.63 1.06 -12.07
N GLY A 34 -0.07 1.53 -13.07
CA GLY A 34 0.01 0.97 -14.41
C GLY A 34 1.22 1.56 -15.17
N LYS A 35 2.16 0.72 -15.55
CA LYS A 35 3.37 1.00 -16.39
C LYS A 35 3.09 1.60 -17.77
N HIS A 36 1.90 2.08 -18.06
CA HIS A 36 1.57 2.71 -19.32
C HIS A 36 1.29 4.19 -19.06
N GLY A 37 2.18 5.02 -19.59
CA GLY A 37 2.04 6.46 -19.66
C GLY A 37 0.73 6.86 -20.34
N GLU A 38 -0.36 6.70 -19.61
CA GLU A 38 -1.61 7.34 -19.96
C GLU A 38 -1.34 8.84 -20.02
N PRO A 39 -1.76 9.50 -21.10
CA PRO A 39 -1.55 10.92 -21.24
C PRO A 39 -2.19 11.58 -20.03
N GLY A 40 -1.40 12.40 -19.32
CA GLY A 40 -1.73 13.01 -18.04
C GLY A 40 -3.09 13.70 -17.98
N TRP A 41 -4.18 12.92 -17.92
CA TRP A 41 -5.56 13.40 -17.74
C TRP A 41 -5.67 14.33 -16.53
N GLU A 42 -4.83 14.08 -15.53
CA GLU A 42 -4.65 14.94 -14.38
C GLU A 42 -4.15 16.32 -14.76
N LYS A 43 -3.14 16.39 -15.65
CA LYS A 43 -2.63 17.67 -16.15
C LYS A 43 -3.67 18.37 -17.02
N ILE A 44 -4.42 17.62 -17.81
CA ILE A 44 -5.52 18.15 -18.62
C ILE A 44 -6.59 18.75 -17.72
N GLY A 45 -7.01 18.03 -16.67
CA GLY A 45 -7.99 18.52 -15.70
C GLY A 45 -7.52 19.81 -15.00
N LEU A 46 -6.24 19.88 -14.60
CA LEU A 46 -5.68 21.08 -14.00
C LEU A 46 -5.65 22.25 -14.98
N VAL A 47 -5.24 22.01 -16.23
CA VAL A 47 -5.23 23.04 -17.29
C VAL A 47 -6.64 23.58 -17.55
N LEU A 48 -7.66 22.70 -17.58
CA LEU A 48 -9.04 23.12 -17.75
C LEU A 48 -9.53 23.99 -16.58
N LEU A 49 -9.24 23.61 -15.33
CA LEU A 49 -9.58 24.42 -14.15
C LEU A 49 -8.93 25.80 -14.17
N ILE A 50 -7.66 25.87 -14.56
CA ILE A 50 -6.94 27.15 -14.73
C ILE A 50 -7.56 27.96 -15.87
N PHE A 51 -7.87 27.33 -17.00
CA PHE A 51 -8.54 28.00 -18.13
C PHE A 51 -9.89 28.60 -17.72
N PHE A 52 -10.71 27.87 -16.95
CA PHE A 52 -11.93 28.41 -16.42
C PHE A 52 -11.69 29.60 -15.49
N LEU A 53 -10.71 29.51 -14.57
CA LEU A 53 -10.36 30.63 -13.68
C LEU A 53 -9.95 31.88 -14.47
N VAL A 54 -9.15 31.72 -15.52
CA VAL A 54 -8.74 32.84 -16.41
C VAL A 54 -9.96 33.45 -17.09
N GLY A 55 -10.93 32.60 -17.53
CA GLY A 55 -12.20 33.06 -18.08
C GLY A 55 -13.03 33.91 -17.08
N TYR A 56 -13.11 33.47 -15.81
CA TYR A 56 -13.76 34.26 -14.75
C TYR A 56 -13.12 35.61 -14.57
N LEU A 57 -11.77 35.65 -14.49
CA LEU A 57 -11.03 36.91 -14.32
C LEU A 57 -11.18 37.81 -15.55
N GLY A 58 -11.16 37.25 -16.76
CA GLY A 58 -11.38 37.98 -18.01
C GLY A 58 -12.73 38.67 -18.06
N VAL A 59 -13.79 37.96 -17.67
CA VAL A 59 -15.15 38.53 -17.58
C VAL A 59 -15.23 39.60 -16.48
N ALA A 60 -14.54 39.40 -15.35
CA ALA A 60 -14.53 40.37 -14.25
C ALA A 60 -13.86 41.70 -14.63
N ILE A 61 -12.78 41.63 -15.43
CA ILE A 61 -11.92 42.80 -15.76
C ILE A 61 -12.42 43.52 -17.02
N ALA A 62 -12.70 42.76 -18.09
CA ALA A 62 -12.96 43.32 -19.43
C ALA A 62 -14.44 43.35 -19.81
N GLY A 63 -15.31 42.61 -19.09
CA GLY A 63 -16.70 42.46 -19.40
C GLY A 63 -17.63 43.49 -18.71
N LYS A 64 -18.80 43.69 -19.32
CA LYS A 64 -19.98 44.20 -18.63
C LYS A 64 -20.94 43.02 -18.41
N PRO A 65 -20.64 42.17 -17.43
CA PRO A 65 -21.41 40.93 -17.26
C PRO A 65 -22.86 41.25 -16.85
N ASP A 66 -23.79 40.61 -17.51
CA ASP A 66 -25.18 40.58 -17.09
C ASP A 66 -25.41 39.50 -16.02
N TYR A 67 -26.61 39.46 -15.46
CA TYR A 67 -26.97 38.50 -14.41
C TYR A 67 -26.90 37.03 -14.92
N LEU A 68 -27.14 36.78 -16.23
CA LEU A 68 -27.11 35.44 -16.78
C LEU A 68 -25.66 34.89 -16.78
N VAL A 69 -24.71 35.67 -17.28
CA VAL A 69 -23.30 35.32 -17.31
C VAL A 69 -22.75 35.12 -15.89
N ALA A 70 -23.07 36.05 -14.98
CA ALA A 70 -22.63 35.92 -13.59
C ALA A 70 -23.22 34.68 -12.91
N GLY A 71 -24.48 34.35 -13.19
CA GLY A 71 -25.13 33.14 -12.70
C GLY A 71 -24.50 31.87 -13.25
N ILE A 72 -24.25 31.78 -14.56
CA ILE A 72 -23.59 30.62 -15.18
C ILE A 72 -22.21 30.39 -14.56
N LEU A 73 -21.42 31.43 -14.42
CA LEU A 73 -20.09 31.31 -13.79
C LEU A 73 -20.22 30.84 -12.35
N PHE A 74 -21.03 31.48 -11.52
CA PHE A 74 -21.19 31.12 -10.10
C PHE A 74 -21.65 29.67 -9.91
N PHE A 75 -22.73 29.24 -10.59
CA PHE A 75 -23.23 27.88 -10.50
C PHE A 75 -22.26 26.86 -11.14
N GLY A 76 -21.51 27.25 -12.19
CA GLY A 76 -20.44 26.44 -12.76
C GLY A 76 -19.32 26.15 -11.75
N ALA A 77 -18.90 27.13 -10.97
CA ALA A 77 -17.91 26.91 -9.91
C ALA A 77 -18.43 25.95 -8.82
N ILE A 78 -19.68 26.07 -8.41
CA ILE A 78 -20.33 25.15 -7.45
C ILE A 78 -20.40 23.74 -8.05
N PHE A 79 -20.79 23.60 -9.32
CA PHE A 79 -20.87 22.31 -9.99
C PHE A 79 -19.50 21.60 -10.02
N VAL A 80 -18.43 22.32 -10.34
CA VAL A 80 -17.07 21.78 -10.31
C VAL A 80 -16.69 21.34 -8.90
N SER A 81 -17.03 22.15 -7.86
CA SER A 81 -16.78 21.74 -6.47
C SER A 81 -17.48 20.44 -6.11
N LEU A 82 -18.76 20.32 -6.49
CA LEU A 82 -19.56 19.12 -6.23
C LEU A 82 -18.99 17.90 -6.96
N ALA A 83 -18.57 18.07 -8.22
CA ALA A 83 -17.95 17.01 -9.01
C ALA A 83 -16.63 16.52 -8.39
N LEU A 84 -15.79 17.44 -7.89
CA LEU A 84 -14.55 17.10 -7.21
C LEU A 84 -14.80 16.34 -5.89
N VAL A 85 -15.77 16.79 -5.10
CA VAL A 85 -16.17 16.10 -3.85
C VAL A 85 -16.67 14.70 -4.16
N LEU A 86 -17.53 14.55 -5.17
CA LEU A 86 -18.05 13.23 -5.57
C LEU A 86 -16.93 12.32 -6.05
N MET A 87 -16.01 12.84 -6.88
CA MET A 87 -14.86 12.08 -7.38
C MET A 87 -13.96 11.61 -6.23
N TYR A 88 -13.66 12.49 -5.27
CA TYR A 88 -12.90 12.14 -4.08
C TYR A 88 -13.59 11.03 -3.28
N TYR A 89 -14.89 11.17 -3.02
CA TYR A 89 -15.69 10.16 -2.31
C TYR A 89 -15.70 8.80 -3.03
N LEU A 90 -15.85 8.80 -4.37
CA LEU A 90 -15.84 7.57 -5.16
C LEU A 90 -14.47 6.86 -5.09
N VAL A 91 -13.37 7.60 -5.22
CA VAL A 91 -12.02 7.04 -5.15
C VAL A 91 -11.74 6.46 -3.76
N ASP A 92 -12.11 7.19 -2.71
CA ASP A 92 -11.94 6.74 -1.32
C ASP A 92 -12.78 5.48 -1.04
N SER A 93 -14.03 5.46 -1.49
CA SER A 93 -14.91 4.28 -1.37
C SER A 93 -14.39 3.06 -2.15
N LEU A 94 -13.79 3.27 -3.33
CA LEU A 94 -13.16 2.17 -4.09
C LEU A 94 -11.92 1.62 -3.35
N LYS A 95 -11.12 2.50 -2.76
CA LYS A 95 -9.96 2.11 -1.95
C LYS A 95 -10.39 1.26 -0.74
N GLU A 96 -11.38 1.72 0.02
CA GLU A 96 -11.91 0.98 1.17
C GLU A 96 -12.43 -0.40 0.76
N ARG A 97 -13.18 -0.49 -0.35
CA ARG A 97 -13.70 -1.78 -0.85
C ARG A 97 -12.57 -2.72 -1.26
N SER A 98 -11.54 -2.21 -1.92
CA SER A 98 -10.38 -3.02 -2.32
C SER A 98 -9.65 -3.56 -1.10
N MET A 99 -9.47 -2.75 -0.05
CA MET A 99 -8.87 -3.19 1.21
C MET A 99 -9.73 -4.26 1.90
N GLN A 100 -11.04 -4.09 1.96
CA GLN A 100 -11.96 -5.09 2.51
C GLN A 100 -11.88 -6.43 1.77
N ILE A 101 -11.72 -6.41 0.44
CA ILE A 101 -11.52 -7.63 -0.35
C ILE A 101 -10.18 -8.29 0.03
N ALA A 102 -9.10 -7.52 0.13
CA ALA A 102 -7.79 -8.03 0.53
C ALA A 102 -7.85 -8.65 1.94
N GLU A 103 -8.46 -7.98 2.90
CA GLU A 103 -8.66 -8.49 4.26
C GLU A 103 -9.51 -9.76 4.29
N THR A 104 -10.54 -9.84 3.45
CA THR A 104 -11.36 -11.04 3.32
C THR A 104 -10.56 -12.23 2.79
N LEU A 105 -9.71 -12.01 1.77
CA LEU A 105 -8.82 -13.05 1.24
C LEU A 105 -7.84 -13.53 2.31
N ILE A 106 -7.26 -12.62 3.08
CA ILE A 106 -6.38 -12.98 4.21
C ILE A 106 -7.15 -13.78 5.27
N GLY A 107 -8.36 -13.38 5.63
CA GLY A 107 -9.22 -14.14 6.54
C GLY A 107 -9.45 -15.57 6.07
N VAL A 108 -9.66 -15.80 4.77
CA VAL A 108 -9.80 -17.13 4.18
C VAL A 108 -8.50 -17.95 4.33
N ILE A 109 -7.33 -17.31 4.13
CA ILE A 109 -6.04 -18.00 4.27
C ILE A 109 -5.80 -18.36 5.74
N GLU A 110 -6.03 -17.44 6.65
CA GLU A 110 -5.83 -17.64 8.08
C GLU A 110 -6.73 -18.73 8.66
N THR A 111 -7.91 -18.96 8.08
CA THR A 111 -8.75 -20.11 8.45
C THR A 111 -8.18 -21.45 7.98
N ARG A 112 -7.40 -21.48 6.90
CA ARG A 112 -6.74 -22.69 6.37
C ARG A 112 -5.37 -22.94 6.99
N ASP A 113 -4.63 -21.88 7.33
CA ASP A 113 -3.30 -21.96 7.94
C ASP A 113 -3.37 -21.44 9.38
N SER A 114 -3.47 -22.37 10.32
CA SER A 114 -3.51 -22.06 11.75
C SER A 114 -2.29 -21.29 12.26
N ASN A 115 -1.21 -21.22 11.47
CA ASN A 115 0.02 -20.50 11.82
C ASN A 115 -0.02 -19.03 11.40
N LEU A 116 -1.00 -18.62 10.58
CA LEU A 116 -1.10 -17.25 10.04
C LEU A 116 -2.09 -16.38 10.82
N ASN A 117 -2.76 -16.87 11.86
CA ASN A 117 -3.78 -16.09 12.59
C ASN A 117 -3.21 -14.72 13.04
N GLY A 118 -3.63 -13.66 12.36
CA GLY A 118 -3.17 -12.30 12.56
C GLY A 118 -1.74 -11.99 12.04
N HIS A 119 -1.02 -12.96 11.48
CA HIS A 119 0.35 -12.77 11.00
C HIS A 119 0.43 -11.76 9.85
N SER A 120 -0.38 -11.93 8.82
CA SER A 120 -0.38 -11.04 7.66
C SER A 120 -0.65 -9.58 8.05
N ARG A 121 -1.59 -9.37 8.98
CA ARG A 121 -1.90 -8.05 9.51
C ARG A 121 -0.77 -7.50 10.38
N ASN A 122 -0.12 -8.35 11.18
CA ASN A 122 1.04 -7.94 11.97
C ASN A 122 2.21 -7.50 11.06
N VAL A 123 2.50 -8.26 9.99
CA VAL A 123 3.54 -7.90 9.01
C VAL A 123 3.19 -6.58 8.31
N GLU A 124 1.96 -6.38 7.91
CA GLU A 124 1.49 -5.12 7.32
C GLU A 124 1.72 -3.94 8.28
N MET A 125 1.23 -4.04 9.53
CA MET A 125 1.37 -2.96 10.52
C MET A 125 2.83 -2.65 10.84
N LEU A 126 3.68 -3.68 11.00
CA LEU A 126 5.13 -3.54 11.22
C LEU A 126 5.82 -2.90 10.00
N SER A 127 5.44 -3.31 8.78
CA SER A 127 5.99 -2.77 7.55
C SER A 127 5.65 -1.29 7.39
N MET A 128 4.41 -0.90 7.66
CA MET A 128 3.97 0.49 7.64
C MET A 128 4.62 1.31 8.77
N CYS A 129 4.86 0.70 9.93
CA CYS A 129 5.62 1.31 11.02
C CYS A 129 7.06 1.57 10.59
N LEU A 130 7.78 0.55 10.09
CA LEU A 130 9.15 0.70 9.59
C LEU A 130 9.23 1.74 8.46
N TYR A 131 8.27 1.72 7.52
CA TYR A 131 8.21 2.68 6.42
C TYR A 131 8.22 4.14 6.91
N LYS A 132 7.57 4.47 8.03
CA LYS A 132 7.58 5.84 8.61
C LYS A 132 8.99 6.31 8.96
N TYR A 133 9.83 5.40 9.46
CA TYR A 133 11.20 5.68 9.91
C TYR A 133 12.23 5.70 8.77
N LEU A 134 11.88 5.22 7.57
CA LEU A 134 12.80 5.21 6.44
C LEU A 134 13.13 6.63 5.96
N PRO A 135 14.37 6.88 5.54
CA PRO A 135 14.74 8.11 4.84
C PRO A 135 14.03 8.19 3.49
N ALA A 136 13.89 9.41 2.96
CA ALA A 136 13.18 9.64 1.69
C ALA A 136 13.77 8.85 0.51
N SER A 137 15.11 8.67 0.49
CA SER A 137 15.80 7.90 -0.55
C SER A 137 15.40 6.42 -0.61
N MET A 138 15.03 5.81 0.51
CA MET A 138 14.57 4.42 0.57
C MET A 138 13.06 4.28 0.28
N LYS A 139 12.32 5.39 0.23
CA LYS A 139 10.89 5.45 -0.11
C LYS A 139 10.65 5.71 -1.59
N ASP A 140 11.69 6.05 -2.33
CA ASP A 140 11.56 6.40 -3.74
C ASP A 140 10.96 5.24 -4.54
N GLY A 141 9.95 5.53 -5.36
CA GLY A 141 9.22 4.54 -6.12
C GLY A 141 8.32 3.59 -5.31
N ILE A 142 8.13 3.81 -4.00
CA ILE A 142 7.25 2.99 -3.16
C ILE A 142 6.02 3.81 -2.75
N SER A 143 4.87 3.54 -3.39
CA SER A 143 3.59 4.08 -2.96
C SER A 143 3.20 3.48 -1.60
N PRO A 144 2.88 4.30 -0.58
CA PRO A 144 2.46 3.79 0.74
C PRO A 144 1.26 2.86 0.67
N VAL A 145 0.29 3.16 -0.21
CA VAL A 145 -0.92 2.35 -0.40
C VAL A 145 -0.60 1.01 -1.03
N SER A 146 0.18 1.01 -2.13
CA SER A 146 0.63 -0.23 -2.79
C SER A 146 1.46 -1.08 -1.84
N PHE A 147 2.29 -0.43 -1.02
CA PHE A 147 3.13 -1.12 -0.04
C PHE A 147 2.31 -1.77 1.08
N GLU A 148 1.29 -1.10 1.58
CA GLU A 148 0.33 -1.65 2.54
C GLU A 148 -0.32 -2.94 2.00
N TYR A 149 -0.81 -2.91 0.74
CA TYR A 149 -1.35 -4.11 0.08
C TYR A 149 -0.30 -5.21 -0.09
N ALA A 150 0.92 -4.88 -0.50
CA ALA A 150 1.97 -5.87 -0.69
C ALA A 150 2.32 -6.58 0.63
N ALA A 151 2.47 -5.84 1.71
CA ALA A 151 2.75 -6.39 3.02
C ALA A 151 1.59 -7.25 3.56
N LEU A 152 0.33 -6.82 3.35
CA LEU A 152 -0.85 -7.60 3.73
C LEU A 152 -0.98 -8.89 2.93
N LEU A 153 -0.71 -8.85 1.62
CA LEU A 153 -0.95 -9.95 0.68
C LEU A 153 0.30 -10.80 0.39
N HIS A 154 1.45 -10.56 1.06
CA HIS A 154 2.71 -11.24 0.74
C HIS A 154 2.57 -12.77 0.71
N ASP A 155 1.76 -13.32 1.59
CA ASP A 155 1.52 -14.75 1.77
C ASP A 155 0.23 -15.27 1.09
N VAL A 156 -0.48 -14.43 0.31
CA VAL A 156 -1.77 -14.80 -0.32
C VAL A 156 -1.69 -16.06 -1.17
N GLY A 157 -0.55 -16.35 -1.75
CA GLY A 157 -0.34 -17.54 -2.58
C GLY A 157 -0.34 -18.86 -1.81
N LYS A 158 -0.28 -18.85 -0.48
CA LYS A 158 -0.50 -20.05 0.34
C LYS A 158 -1.87 -20.68 0.13
N LEU A 159 -2.83 -19.95 -0.44
CA LEU A 159 -4.11 -20.49 -0.91
C LEU A 159 -3.95 -21.67 -1.90
N GLY A 160 -2.90 -21.67 -2.71
CA GLY A 160 -2.60 -22.72 -3.66
C GLY A 160 -1.73 -23.86 -3.10
N VAL A 161 -1.25 -23.75 -1.86
CA VAL A 161 -0.46 -24.82 -1.23
C VAL A 161 -1.41 -25.88 -0.64
N PRO A 162 -1.16 -27.19 -0.87
CA PRO A 162 -1.96 -28.27 -0.27
C PRO A 162 -1.98 -28.18 1.27
N GLU A 163 -3.14 -28.38 1.86
CA GLU A 163 -3.34 -28.31 3.31
C GLU A 163 -2.45 -29.29 4.09
N SER A 164 -2.21 -30.47 3.53
CA SER A 164 -1.32 -31.50 4.10
C SER A 164 0.13 -31.02 4.24
N ILE A 165 0.56 -30.06 3.41
CA ILE A 165 1.88 -29.43 3.50
C ILE A 165 1.82 -28.22 4.43
N LEU A 166 0.81 -27.39 4.26
CA LEU A 166 0.61 -26.13 5.00
C LEU A 166 0.53 -26.36 6.52
N ASN A 167 -0.27 -27.35 6.93
CA ASN A 167 -0.52 -27.71 8.34
C ASN A 167 0.23 -28.96 8.80
N LYS A 168 1.30 -29.36 8.09
CA LYS A 168 2.06 -30.55 8.45
C LYS A 168 2.67 -30.41 9.86
N PRO A 169 2.42 -31.34 10.78
CA PRO A 169 3.12 -31.34 12.06
C PRO A 169 4.57 -31.76 11.86
N GLY A 170 5.51 -30.85 12.08
CA GLY A 170 6.94 -31.10 11.97
C GLY A 170 7.60 -30.46 10.74
N LYS A 171 8.78 -30.95 10.37
CA LYS A 171 9.55 -30.41 9.26
C LYS A 171 9.03 -30.89 7.90
N LEU A 172 9.00 -30.01 6.91
CA LEU A 172 8.73 -30.37 5.52
C LEU A 172 9.87 -31.19 4.94
N THR A 173 9.56 -32.15 4.04
CA THR A 173 10.57 -32.81 3.21
C THR A 173 11.11 -31.84 2.16
N PRO A 174 12.23 -32.13 1.50
CA PRO A 174 12.72 -31.29 0.41
C PRO A 174 11.68 -31.04 -0.70
N GLU A 175 10.91 -32.08 -1.08
CA GLU A 175 9.87 -32.01 -2.11
C GLU A 175 8.67 -31.13 -1.65
N GLU A 176 8.25 -31.27 -0.41
CA GLU A 176 7.19 -30.45 0.18
C GLU A 176 7.66 -28.99 0.33
N TRP A 177 8.94 -28.80 0.64
CA TRP A 177 9.53 -27.47 0.71
C TRP A 177 9.55 -26.78 -0.66
N ASP A 178 9.81 -27.53 -1.74
CA ASP A 178 9.74 -27.00 -3.10
C ASP A 178 8.32 -26.59 -3.49
N VAL A 179 7.30 -27.29 -3.00
CA VAL A 179 5.90 -26.88 -3.17
C VAL A 179 5.62 -25.62 -2.36
N MET A 180 6.08 -25.55 -1.10
CA MET A 180 5.89 -24.35 -0.24
C MET A 180 6.50 -23.12 -0.88
N LYS A 181 7.69 -23.21 -1.48
CA LYS A 181 8.38 -22.11 -2.16
C LYS A 181 7.62 -21.53 -3.37
N GLN A 182 6.59 -22.21 -3.85
CA GLN A 182 5.79 -21.72 -4.97
C GLN A 182 4.78 -20.64 -4.56
N HIS A 183 4.49 -20.44 -3.26
CA HIS A 183 3.45 -19.51 -2.86
C HIS A 183 3.66 -18.07 -3.36
N PRO A 184 4.88 -17.49 -3.48
CA PRO A 184 5.00 -16.14 -4.01
C PRO A 184 4.63 -16.08 -5.50
N LYS A 185 4.94 -17.12 -6.26
CA LYS A 185 4.57 -17.24 -7.66
C LYS A 185 3.06 -17.46 -7.84
N ILE A 186 2.47 -18.28 -6.98
CA ILE A 186 1.01 -18.47 -6.95
C ILE A 186 0.30 -17.14 -6.61
N ALA A 187 0.86 -16.35 -5.69
CA ALA A 187 0.35 -15.02 -5.39
C ALA A 187 0.34 -14.11 -6.63
N MET A 188 1.42 -14.11 -7.41
CA MET A 188 1.47 -13.36 -8.68
C MET A 188 0.38 -13.81 -9.66
N ASP A 189 0.15 -15.12 -9.79
CA ASP A 189 -0.89 -15.65 -10.67
C ASP A 189 -2.30 -15.27 -10.20
N LEU A 190 -2.57 -15.30 -8.90
CA LEU A 190 -3.82 -14.86 -8.31
C LEU A 190 -4.09 -13.36 -8.56
N LEU A 191 -3.05 -12.54 -8.41
CA LEU A 191 -3.15 -11.09 -8.57
C LEU A 191 -3.06 -10.63 -10.04
N ARG A 192 -2.77 -11.53 -10.98
CA ARG A 192 -2.56 -11.20 -12.40
C ARG A 192 -3.77 -10.56 -13.07
N SER A 193 -4.97 -10.93 -12.65
CA SER A 193 -6.22 -10.37 -13.18
C SER A 193 -6.57 -8.97 -12.65
N LEU A 194 -5.76 -8.44 -11.73
CA LEU A 194 -5.97 -7.17 -11.07
C LEU A 194 -4.84 -6.18 -11.47
N PRO A 195 -5.02 -5.37 -12.52
CA PRO A 195 -3.98 -4.45 -13.01
C PRO A 195 -3.48 -3.45 -11.95
N SER A 196 -4.34 -3.08 -11.01
CA SER A 196 -3.98 -2.20 -9.89
C SER A 196 -2.90 -2.77 -8.96
N PHE A 197 -2.60 -4.07 -9.07
CA PHE A 197 -1.57 -4.73 -8.27
C PHE A 197 -0.28 -5.04 -9.05
N ASP A 198 -0.11 -4.51 -10.27
CA ASP A 198 1.08 -4.80 -11.09
C ASP A 198 2.38 -4.39 -10.40
N GLU A 199 2.39 -3.28 -9.68
CA GLU A 199 3.56 -2.78 -8.95
C GLU A 199 3.98 -3.70 -7.80
N ILE A 200 3.00 -4.27 -7.07
CA ILE A 200 3.29 -5.05 -5.86
C ILE A 200 3.70 -6.50 -6.16
N LYS A 201 3.52 -6.99 -7.38
CA LYS A 201 3.81 -8.39 -7.75
C LYS A 201 5.25 -8.76 -7.48
N ASP A 202 6.20 -7.92 -7.91
CA ASP A 202 7.62 -8.17 -7.69
C ASP A 202 7.99 -8.05 -6.21
N TRP A 203 7.30 -7.19 -5.44
CA TRP A 203 7.51 -7.07 -4.02
C TRP A 203 7.08 -8.31 -3.26
N ILE A 204 5.93 -8.90 -3.68
CA ILE A 204 5.43 -10.17 -3.17
C ILE A 204 6.28 -11.34 -3.65
N LEU A 205 6.69 -11.36 -4.93
CA LEU A 205 7.50 -12.45 -5.47
C LEU A 205 8.81 -12.62 -4.71
N TYR A 206 9.48 -11.51 -4.38
CA TYR A 206 10.84 -11.52 -3.85
C TYR A 206 10.94 -11.31 -2.34
N HIS A 207 9.83 -11.36 -1.58
CA HIS A 207 9.89 -11.14 -0.12
C HIS A 207 10.65 -12.23 0.66
N HIS A 208 10.90 -13.40 0.06
CA HIS A 208 11.76 -14.45 0.61
C HIS A 208 13.15 -14.51 -0.03
N GLU A 209 13.53 -13.48 -0.79
CA GLU A 209 14.91 -13.34 -1.22
C GLU A 209 15.81 -12.90 -0.07
N ARG A 210 17.10 -13.15 -0.24
CA ARG A 210 18.11 -12.94 0.79
C ARG A 210 19.26 -12.10 0.23
N MET A 211 19.84 -11.25 1.07
CA MET A 211 20.98 -10.42 0.68
C MET A 211 22.19 -11.25 0.21
N ASP A 212 22.34 -12.50 0.71
CA ASP A 212 23.41 -13.42 0.31
C ASP A 212 23.09 -14.23 -0.98
N GLY A 213 21.99 -13.93 -1.67
CA GLY A 213 21.56 -14.60 -2.91
C GLY A 213 21.09 -16.04 -2.72
N LYS A 214 20.83 -16.49 -1.46
CA LYS A 214 20.34 -17.85 -1.16
C LYS A 214 18.83 -17.88 -0.91
N GLY A 215 18.10 -16.93 -1.45
CA GLY A 215 16.65 -16.87 -1.42
C GLY A 215 15.98 -17.88 -2.33
N TYR A 216 14.68 -17.76 -2.53
CA TYR A 216 13.89 -18.73 -3.31
C TYR A 216 14.23 -18.75 -4.80
N TYR A 217 14.59 -17.61 -5.36
CA TYR A 217 14.91 -17.41 -6.78
C TYR A 217 16.39 -17.06 -7.01
N SER A 218 17.15 -16.92 -5.93
CA SER A 218 18.61 -16.69 -5.96
C SER A 218 19.03 -15.44 -6.73
N ILE A 219 18.27 -14.34 -6.58
CA ILE A 219 18.67 -13.05 -7.16
C ILE A 219 19.67 -12.34 -6.23
N PRO A 220 20.58 -11.51 -6.78
CA PRO A 220 21.51 -10.72 -5.98
C PRO A 220 20.79 -9.77 -5.03
N GLY A 221 21.33 -9.56 -3.83
CA GLY A 221 20.71 -8.74 -2.79
C GLY A 221 20.35 -7.33 -3.25
N ASP A 222 21.22 -6.70 -4.06
CA ASP A 222 21.00 -5.35 -4.59
C ASP A 222 19.85 -5.28 -5.62
N ASP A 223 19.53 -6.40 -6.27
CA ASP A 223 18.44 -6.51 -7.24
C ASP A 223 17.07 -6.77 -6.57
N ILE A 224 17.05 -7.07 -5.27
CA ILE A 224 15.81 -7.27 -4.52
C ILE A 224 15.10 -5.91 -4.36
N PRO A 225 13.82 -5.77 -4.79
CA PRO A 225 13.07 -4.55 -4.59
C PRO A 225 13.07 -4.10 -3.12
N MET A 226 13.27 -2.81 -2.87
CA MET A 226 13.33 -2.25 -1.52
C MET A 226 12.11 -2.63 -0.68
N ALA A 227 10.90 -2.58 -1.26
CA ALA A 227 9.67 -2.98 -0.59
C ALA A 227 9.69 -4.45 -0.14
N ALA A 228 10.23 -5.36 -0.96
CA ALA A 228 10.38 -6.77 -0.60
C ALA A 228 11.37 -6.96 0.56
N ARG A 229 12.49 -6.21 0.58
CA ARG A 229 13.44 -6.23 1.69
C ARG A 229 12.81 -5.73 2.99
N ILE A 230 11.97 -4.69 2.94
CA ILE A 230 11.25 -4.18 4.12
C ILE A 230 10.29 -5.24 4.65
N ILE A 231 9.49 -5.87 3.76
CA ILE A 231 8.57 -6.95 4.13
C ILE A 231 9.36 -8.11 4.78
N ALA A 232 10.50 -8.53 4.22
CA ALA A 232 11.32 -9.61 4.75
C ALA A 232 11.78 -9.37 6.20
N VAL A 233 12.16 -8.14 6.55
CA VAL A 233 12.53 -7.78 7.94
C VAL A 233 11.33 -7.94 8.87
N CYS A 234 10.17 -7.41 8.47
CA CYS A 234 8.95 -7.42 9.28
C CYS A 234 8.34 -8.83 9.39
N ASP A 235 8.36 -9.61 8.30
CA ASP A 235 7.93 -11.01 8.30
C ASP A 235 8.81 -11.84 9.25
N THR A 236 10.14 -11.69 9.18
CA THR A 236 11.07 -12.39 10.08
C THR A 236 10.78 -12.05 11.55
N TYR A 237 10.61 -10.76 11.89
CA TYR A 237 10.26 -10.35 13.25
C TYR A 237 8.91 -10.93 13.69
N SER A 238 7.88 -10.82 12.87
CA SER A 238 6.55 -11.37 13.13
C SER A 238 6.58 -12.89 13.32
N ALA A 239 7.31 -13.61 12.45
CA ALA A 239 7.47 -15.07 12.55
C ALA A 239 8.14 -15.55 13.84
N ILE A 240 8.94 -14.69 14.48
CA ILE A 240 9.62 -14.99 15.75
C ILE A 240 8.73 -14.66 16.94
N THR A 241 8.01 -13.53 16.90
CA THR A 241 7.28 -12.98 18.05
C THR A 241 5.82 -13.45 18.13
N MET A 242 5.21 -13.89 17.01
CA MET A 242 3.86 -14.43 17.03
C MET A 242 3.83 -15.91 17.37
N ARG A 243 2.75 -16.34 18.02
CA ARG A 243 2.52 -17.75 18.35
C ARG A 243 2.26 -18.55 17.07
N ARG A 244 2.94 -19.70 16.91
CA ARG A 244 2.66 -20.68 15.86
C ARG A 244 2.30 -22.03 16.49
N SER A 245 1.55 -22.85 15.80
CA SER A 245 1.05 -24.15 16.32
C SER A 245 2.17 -25.10 16.80
N TYR A 246 3.39 -24.96 16.24
CA TYR A 246 4.54 -25.82 16.53
C TYR A 246 5.72 -25.10 17.21
N LYS A 247 5.56 -23.79 17.56
CA LYS A 247 6.65 -23.01 18.16
C LYS A 247 6.08 -21.98 19.12
N GLU A 248 6.61 -21.97 20.36
CA GLU A 248 6.30 -20.91 21.30
C GLU A 248 6.85 -19.57 20.79
N LYS A 249 6.11 -18.48 21.05
CA LYS A 249 6.55 -17.14 20.75
C LYS A 249 7.81 -16.80 21.54
N ARG A 250 8.76 -16.14 20.89
CA ARG A 250 9.93 -15.56 21.56
C ARG A 250 9.64 -14.13 21.99
N THR A 251 10.45 -13.64 22.92
CA THR A 251 10.37 -12.26 23.38
C THR A 251 10.80 -11.28 22.29
N HIS A 252 10.46 -10.02 22.48
CA HIS A 252 10.95 -8.93 21.62
C HIS A 252 12.49 -8.92 21.59
N GLU A 253 13.13 -9.04 22.74
CA GLU A 253 14.59 -9.00 22.89
C GLU A 253 15.25 -10.14 22.10
N GLU A 254 14.74 -11.35 22.22
CA GLU A 254 15.22 -12.50 21.45
C GLU A 254 15.05 -12.31 19.94
N ALA A 255 13.93 -11.70 19.52
CA ALA A 255 13.70 -11.38 18.11
C ALA A 255 14.69 -10.35 17.57
N ILE A 256 14.98 -9.31 18.35
CA ILE A 256 15.96 -8.28 18.02
C ILE A 256 17.35 -8.91 17.86
N ASP A 257 17.74 -9.81 18.75
CA ASP A 257 19.06 -10.47 18.66
C ASP A 257 19.16 -11.37 17.42
N ILE A 258 18.10 -12.09 17.08
CA ILE A 258 18.06 -12.87 15.83
C ILE A 258 18.14 -11.97 14.60
N LEU A 259 17.41 -10.84 14.56
CA LEU A 259 17.50 -9.90 13.44
C LEU A 259 18.93 -9.39 13.24
N LYS A 260 19.64 -9.06 14.31
CA LYS A 260 21.06 -8.65 14.26
C LYS A 260 21.96 -9.76 13.71
N GLU A 261 21.73 -11.02 14.13
CA GLU A 261 22.51 -12.17 13.68
C GLU A 261 22.38 -12.43 12.17
N VAL A 262 21.17 -12.24 11.60
CA VAL A 262 20.91 -12.50 10.19
C VAL A 262 21.06 -11.27 9.28
N ALA A 263 21.35 -10.10 9.84
CA ALA A 263 21.62 -8.88 9.09
C ALA A 263 22.86 -9.05 8.19
N GLY A 264 22.77 -8.56 6.95
CA GLY A 264 23.84 -8.67 5.95
C GLY A 264 23.93 -10.05 5.26
N SER A 265 23.27 -11.08 5.79
CA SER A 265 23.17 -12.39 5.15
C SER A 265 21.75 -12.65 4.62
N GLN A 266 20.78 -12.76 5.49
CA GLN A 266 19.39 -12.95 5.12
C GLN A 266 18.69 -11.61 4.88
N LEU A 267 18.85 -10.66 5.79
CA LEU A 267 18.14 -9.38 5.79
C LEU A 267 19.07 -8.23 5.45
N ASP A 268 18.49 -7.18 4.89
CA ASP A 268 19.17 -5.92 4.59
C ASP A 268 19.66 -5.28 5.90
N PRO A 269 20.99 -5.06 6.07
CA PRO A 269 21.55 -4.57 7.33
C PRO A 269 21.13 -3.13 7.64
N ASP A 270 20.92 -2.29 6.61
CA ASP A 270 20.48 -0.91 6.80
C ASP A 270 19.04 -0.87 7.31
N LEU A 271 18.16 -1.70 6.73
CA LEU A 271 16.79 -1.83 7.17
C LEU A 271 16.69 -2.40 8.58
N VAL A 272 17.50 -3.41 8.92
CA VAL A 272 17.56 -3.92 10.29
C VAL A 272 18.02 -2.81 11.24
N SER A 273 19.05 -2.05 10.88
CA SER A 273 19.55 -0.93 11.71
C SER A 273 18.45 0.10 11.97
N ILE A 274 17.68 0.47 10.95
CA ILE A 274 16.54 1.41 11.11
C ILE A 274 15.43 0.77 11.96
N PHE A 275 15.09 -0.50 11.73
CA PHE A 275 14.07 -1.23 12.49
C PHE A 275 14.39 -1.22 13.99
N LEU A 276 15.67 -1.36 14.35
CA LEU A 276 16.13 -1.32 15.74
C LEU A 276 15.97 0.07 16.41
N THR A 277 15.76 1.14 15.64
CA THR A 277 15.50 2.48 16.20
C THR A 277 14.05 2.72 16.58
N ILE A 278 13.13 1.84 16.13
CA ILE A 278 11.70 1.96 16.43
C ILE A 278 11.45 1.67 17.91
N PRO A 279 10.74 2.53 18.64
CA PRO A 279 10.38 2.26 20.04
C PRO A 279 9.64 0.93 20.19
N LYS A 280 10.03 0.15 21.22
CA LYS A 280 9.43 -1.15 21.51
C LYS A 280 7.89 -1.09 21.61
N GLU A 281 7.40 -0.03 22.23
CA GLU A 281 5.95 0.19 22.41
C GLU A 281 5.22 0.32 21.08
N GLU A 282 5.82 0.97 20.08
CA GLU A 282 5.26 1.09 18.74
C GLU A 282 5.26 -0.26 18.02
N MET A 283 6.33 -1.04 18.12
CA MET A 283 6.38 -2.38 17.54
C MET A 283 5.33 -3.32 18.19
N LEU A 284 5.19 -3.26 19.51
CA LEU A 284 4.18 -4.07 20.22
C LEU A 284 2.75 -3.64 19.91
N ALA A 285 2.52 -2.36 19.64
CA ALA A 285 1.22 -1.84 19.20
C ALA A 285 0.82 -2.37 17.80
N CYS A 286 1.76 -2.87 17.01
CA CYS A 286 1.49 -3.52 15.72
C CYS A 286 0.92 -4.95 15.89
N THR A 287 0.68 -5.43 17.10
CA THR A 287 0.08 -6.76 17.30
C THR A 287 -1.43 -6.68 17.07
N PRO A 288 -1.99 -7.36 16.06
CA PRO A 288 -3.43 -7.35 15.81
C PRO A 288 -4.18 -8.06 16.93
N GLN A 289 -5.42 -7.65 17.14
CA GLN A 289 -6.34 -8.43 17.98
C GLN A 289 -6.67 -9.72 17.22
N THR A 290 -6.20 -10.86 17.73
CA THR A 290 -6.51 -12.17 17.14
C THR A 290 -7.99 -12.45 17.29
N ILE A 291 -8.65 -12.84 16.21
CA ILE A 291 -10.02 -13.33 16.26
C ILE A 291 -9.95 -14.75 16.77
N ASP A 292 -10.52 -14.97 17.96
CA ASP A 292 -10.61 -16.30 18.55
C ASP A 292 -11.80 -17.03 17.88
N PHE A 293 -11.50 -17.86 16.87
CA PHE A 293 -12.52 -18.70 16.19
C PHE A 293 -12.96 -19.92 17.04
N ALA A 294 -12.49 -20.03 18.28
CA ALA A 294 -12.72 -21.19 19.15
C ALA A 294 -13.89 -21.02 20.12
N ASN A 295 -14.81 -20.05 19.93
CA ASN A 295 -16.05 -19.92 20.71
C ASN A 295 -17.27 -20.15 19.84
#